data_e34666f2c5d4e8ee4abb79d2afb34afc
#
_entry.id   e34666f2c5d4e8ee4abb79d2afb34afc
#
_cell.length_a   1.000
_cell.length_b   1.000
_cell.length_c   1.000
_cell.angle_alpha   90.00
_cell.angle_beta   90.00
_cell.angle_gamma   90.00
#
_symmetry.space_group_name_H-M   'P 1'
#
loop_
_entity.id
_entity.type
_entity.pdbx_description
1 polymer ?
#
loop_
_entity_poly.entity_id
_entity_poly.type
_entity_poly.pdbx_seq_one_letter_code
_entity_poly.pdbx_strand_id
1 'polypeptide(L)'
;MPERYTSMMSNLFRARSLMLAALALAAAASTASAQQGAASAAPKRQTDANQSALPATAARVRSTLEKVIHREVLPNGMEVIVVENHGVPLATVEIDVKNGAFTQTPEYEGLAHMYEHMFFKSDSAYPQPDAFTQHAAELGAVFNGSTREEVVNYYLTLPADSLEAGMRLLESAFRAPLFRPDELAREKEVVLGEYDRQESSPFFKFQDEMNHRLWRSAYSRKNTIGNREVIRTVTPEKMREIQKHYYVPNNASLIVAGDVEPQKVFALAREIFRMPKGADPFGTQPIPEVPPLPADDAVIVEQPVSTVLVMEQWLGPSVGEDPEATYAADVFSDVMNQEGSTFQKRLVDSGLWHSVLVNYYTLDHTGPITISGETTPGKLREALAALDAEIAKFDDPDYFTAAEMALQKQQRAVGTALGLERASGFAHELGFWWSVAGLDYYMGYVDNMASQTPDQLRAYVRKYIVGKPRVTGVLISPQDRQRIQLTLDDLHHARLTSSAGGNR
;
A
#
# COMPACT_ATOMS: atom_id res chain seq x y z
N MET A 1 -7.00 37.64 0.25
CA MET A 1 -6.93 36.71 1.38
C MET A 1 -6.54 35.32 0.88
N PRO A 2 -5.30 35.06 0.45
CA PRO A 2 -4.83 33.75 -0.03
C PRO A 2 -4.07 32.93 1.02
N GLU A 3 -3.66 33.50 2.16
CA GLU A 3 -2.75 32.82 3.09
C GLU A 3 -3.40 31.80 4.04
N ARG A 4 -4.72 31.71 4.13
CA ARG A 4 -5.39 30.75 5.03
C ARG A 4 -5.67 29.39 4.39
N TYR A 5 -5.69 29.30 3.06
CA TYR A 5 -5.92 28.03 2.35
C TYR A 5 -4.68 27.16 2.27
N THR A 6 -3.50 27.76 2.09
CA THR A 6 -2.21 27.04 2.09
C THR A 6 -1.84 26.46 3.46
N SER A 7 -2.25 27.07 4.55
CA SER A 7 -2.00 26.58 5.92
C SER A 7 -2.86 25.35 6.29
N MET A 8 -4.08 25.24 5.75
CA MET A 8 -4.98 24.11 6.04
C MET A 8 -4.60 22.87 5.24
N MET A 9 -4.14 23.04 4.00
CA MET A 9 -3.61 21.96 3.16
C MET A 9 -2.26 21.42 3.69
N SER A 10 -1.36 22.29 4.18
CA SER A 10 -0.07 21.86 4.75
C SER A 10 -0.20 21.04 6.03
N ASN A 11 -1.27 21.24 6.81
CA ASN A 11 -1.52 20.49 8.04
C ASN A 11 -2.17 19.12 7.78
N LEU A 12 -2.94 18.95 6.71
CA LEU A 12 -3.47 17.67 6.26
C LEU A 12 -2.39 16.79 5.60
N PHE A 13 -1.43 17.40 4.88
CA PHE A 13 -0.30 16.68 4.29
C PHE A 13 0.80 16.32 5.31
N ARG A 14 1.03 17.14 6.35
CA ARG A 14 1.90 16.76 7.47
C ARG A 14 1.40 15.54 8.24
N ALA A 15 0.10 15.30 8.28
CA ALA A 15 -0.48 14.10 8.85
C ALA A 15 -0.25 12.84 7.98
N ARG A 16 -0.10 12.96 6.66
CA ARG A 16 -0.03 11.80 5.74
C ARG A 16 1.39 11.29 5.47
N SER A 17 2.40 12.14 5.36
CA SER A 17 3.81 11.68 5.22
C SER A 17 4.39 11.17 6.54
N LEU A 18 3.88 11.66 7.67
CA LEU A 18 4.08 11.05 8.99
C LEU A 18 3.18 9.81 9.19
N MET A 19 2.05 9.67 8.47
CA MET A 19 1.20 8.49 8.56
C MET A 19 1.76 7.25 7.85
N LEU A 20 2.56 7.35 6.81
CA LEU A 20 3.20 6.14 6.22
C LEU A 20 4.40 5.64 7.04
N ALA A 21 5.14 6.53 7.71
CA ALA A 21 6.09 6.15 8.74
C ALA A 21 5.42 5.98 10.12
N ALA A 22 4.29 6.64 10.40
CA ALA A 22 3.55 6.56 11.66
C ALA A 22 2.35 5.61 11.62
N LEU A 23 1.89 5.12 10.46
CA LEU A 23 0.95 3.99 10.40
C LEU A 23 1.62 2.66 10.76
N ALA A 24 2.95 2.56 10.61
CA ALA A 24 3.71 1.50 11.27
C ALA A 24 3.83 1.72 12.80
N LEU A 25 3.82 2.98 13.27
CA LEU A 25 3.94 3.31 14.71
C LEU A 25 2.60 3.62 15.41
N ALA A 26 1.54 4.04 14.73
CA ALA A 26 0.27 4.41 15.35
C ALA A 26 -0.70 3.23 15.55
N ALA A 27 -0.48 2.08 14.94
CA ALA A 27 -1.17 0.85 15.32
C ALA A 27 -0.77 0.36 16.72
N ALA A 28 0.38 0.81 17.25
CA ALA A 28 0.86 0.48 18.59
C ALA A 28 0.44 1.49 19.68
N ALA A 29 -0.03 2.70 19.32
CA ALA A 29 -0.27 3.76 20.31
C ALA A 29 -1.75 4.03 20.63
N SER A 30 -2.70 3.50 19.89
CA SER A 30 -4.14 3.76 20.14
C SER A 30 -4.84 2.75 21.05
N THR A 31 -4.12 1.76 21.60
CA THR A 31 -4.67 0.82 22.61
C THR A 31 -4.23 1.08 24.05
N ALA A 32 -3.36 2.07 24.28
CA ALA A 32 -2.75 2.29 25.60
C ALA A 32 -3.50 3.23 26.56
N SER A 33 -4.67 3.80 26.21
CA SER A 33 -5.35 4.80 27.06
C SER A 33 -6.70 4.39 27.64
N ALA A 34 -7.06 3.12 27.65
CA ALA A 34 -8.37 2.68 28.19
C ALA A 34 -8.31 1.54 29.21
N GLN A 35 -7.20 1.34 29.93
CA GLN A 35 -7.18 0.35 31.02
C GLN A 35 -6.30 0.78 32.19
N GLN A 36 -6.82 1.70 33.01
CA GLN A 36 -6.43 1.77 34.43
C GLN A 36 -7.68 1.62 35.27
N GLY A 37 -7.82 0.48 35.89
CA GLY A 37 -8.77 0.26 36.96
C GLY A 37 -9.56 -1.03 36.87
N ALA A 38 -8.98 -2.16 37.30
CA ALA A 38 -9.59 -3.16 38.13
C ALA A 38 -8.67 -4.41 38.25
N ALA A 39 -8.00 -4.52 39.38
CA ALA A 39 -7.37 -5.79 39.79
C ALA A 39 -8.45 -6.74 40.30
N SER A 40 -8.29 -8.02 39.98
CA SER A 40 -8.80 -9.20 40.69
C SER A 40 -9.60 -10.18 39.81
N ALA A 41 -9.12 -11.42 39.92
CA ALA A 41 -9.69 -12.70 39.53
C ALA A 41 -9.28 -13.25 38.15
N ALA A 42 -8.41 -14.25 38.18
CA ALA A 42 -8.07 -15.10 37.04
C ALA A 42 -9.32 -15.80 36.48
N PRO A 43 -9.58 -15.71 35.18
CA PRO A 43 -10.67 -16.46 34.57
C PRO A 43 -10.23 -17.90 34.26
N LYS A 44 -11.10 -18.83 34.64
CA LYS A 44 -11.03 -20.25 34.28
C LYS A 44 -11.04 -20.39 32.74
N ARG A 45 -10.23 -21.34 32.23
CA ARG A 45 -10.16 -21.75 30.85
C ARG A 45 -11.55 -21.84 30.18
N GLN A 46 -11.74 -21.01 29.16
CA GLN A 46 -12.85 -21.07 28.23
C GLN A 46 -12.24 -21.40 26.85
N THR A 47 -11.80 -22.66 26.65
CA THR A 47 -10.99 -23.06 25.49
C THR A 47 -11.79 -23.65 24.32
N ASP A 48 -13.07 -23.98 24.47
CA ASP A 48 -13.79 -24.74 23.45
C ASP A 48 -14.86 -23.95 22.68
N ALA A 49 -15.26 -22.76 23.13
CA ALA A 49 -16.30 -21.97 22.45
C ALA A 49 -15.77 -21.04 21.34
N ASN A 50 -14.47 -20.72 21.34
CA ASN A 50 -13.91 -19.75 20.41
C ASN A 50 -13.55 -20.33 19.02
N GLN A 51 -13.24 -21.63 18.94
CA GLN A 51 -12.87 -22.24 17.64
C GLN A 51 -14.06 -22.39 16.66
N SER A 52 -15.30 -22.46 17.18
CA SER A 52 -16.49 -22.56 16.32
C SER A 52 -17.05 -21.20 15.88
N ALA A 53 -16.65 -20.08 16.47
CA ALA A 53 -17.14 -18.75 16.15
C ALA A 53 -16.42 -18.06 14.99
N LEU A 54 -15.17 -18.45 14.69
CA LEU A 54 -14.33 -17.85 13.65
C LEU A 54 -14.88 -18.02 12.21
N PRO A 55 -15.31 -19.22 11.79
CA PRO A 55 -15.95 -19.40 10.50
C PRO A 55 -17.24 -18.59 10.36
N ALA A 56 -17.98 -18.40 11.46
CA ALA A 56 -19.22 -17.63 11.47
C ALA A 56 -18.97 -16.11 11.27
N THR A 57 -17.87 -15.55 11.80
CA THR A 57 -17.54 -14.12 11.61
C THR A 57 -17.09 -13.83 10.18
N ALA A 58 -16.21 -14.62 9.62
CA ALA A 58 -15.77 -14.49 8.22
C ALA A 58 -16.96 -14.61 7.26
N ALA A 59 -17.80 -15.62 7.43
CA ALA A 59 -19.01 -15.81 6.63
C ALA A 59 -20.00 -14.63 6.74
N ARG A 60 -20.12 -14.01 7.91
CA ARG A 60 -20.96 -12.81 8.09
C ARG A 60 -20.38 -11.60 7.35
N VAL A 61 -19.05 -11.37 7.44
CA VAL A 61 -18.37 -10.29 6.70
C VAL A 61 -18.61 -10.47 5.22
N ARG A 62 -18.34 -11.65 4.66
CA ARG A 62 -18.60 -11.96 3.25
C ARG A 62 -20.07 -11.70 2.88
N SER A 63 -21.02 -12.21 3.66
CA SER A 63 -22.46 -11.97 3.41
C SER A 63 -22.83 -10.50 3.47
N THR A 64 -22.13 -9.69 4.25
CA THR A 64 -22.32 -8.23 4.28
C THR A 64 -21.77 -7.60 3.00
N LEU A 65 -20.55 -7.94 2.60
CA LEU A 65 -19.94 -7.46 1.35
C LEU A 65 -20.82 -7.78 0.14
N GLU A 66 -21.30 -9.02 0.02
CA GLU A 66 -22.19 -9.47 -1.07
C GLU A 66 -23.52 -8.69 -1.15
N LYS A 67 -23.98 -8.11 -0.03
CA LYS A 67 -25.22 -7.32 0.01
C LYS A 67 -25.02 -5.86 -0.37
N VAL A 68 -23.88 -5.28 -0.01
CA VAL A 68 -23.63 -3.84 -0.18
C VAL A 68 -22.81 -3.51 -1.42
N ILE A 69 -22.07 -4.48 -1.99
CA ILE A 69 -21.28 -4.31 -3.20
C ILE A 69 -22.06 -4.82 -4.41
N HIS A 70 -22.25 -3.94 -5.38
CA HIS A 70 -22.91 -4.24 -6.64
C HIS A 70 -21.96 -3.94 -7.79
N ARG A 71 -21.96 -4.75 -8.84
CA ARG A 71 -21.02 -4.68 -9.96
C ARG A 71 -21.75 -4.75 -11.30
N GLU A 72 -21.28 -3.94 -12.25
CA GLU A 72 -21.65 -4.01 -13.65
C GLU A 72 -20.44 -3.69 -14.54
N VAL A 73 -20.29 -4.40 -15.66
CA VAL A 73 -19.29 -4.08 -16.68
C VAL A 73 -19.99 -3.40 -17.84
N LEU A 74 -19.59 -2.17 -18.16
CA LEU A 74 -20.14 -1.42 -19.27
C LEU A 74 -19.71 -2.02 -20.62
N PRO A 75 -20.44 -1.73 -21.74
CA PRO A 75 -20.08 -2.24 -23.05
C PRO A 75 -18.67 -1.86 -23.55
N ASN A 76 -18.12 -0.77 -23.02
CA ASN A 76 -16.75 -0.32 -23.31
C ASN A 76 -15.68 -0.96 -22.43
N GLY A 77 -16.09 -1.85 -21.52
CA GLY A 77 -15.18 -2.60 -20.63
C GLY A 77 -14.88 -1.92 -19.30
N MET A 78 -15.39 -0.72 -19.03
CA MET A 78 -15.26 -0.09 -17.70
C MET A 78 -16.05 -0.89 -16.68
N GLU A 79 -15.45 -1.21 -15.56
CA GLU A 79 -16.10 -1.88 -14.44
C GLU A 79 -16.67 -0.84 -13.48
N VAL A 80 -17.98 -0.92 -13.21
CA VAL A 80 -18.67 -0.03 -12.28
C VAL A 80 -18.98 -0.81 -11.01
N ILE A 81 -18.47 -0.33 -9.87
CA ILE A 81 -18.66 -0.93 -8.55
C ILE A 81 -19.41 0.08 -7.69
N VAL A 82 -20.53 -0.35 -7.11
CA VAL A 82 -21.35 0.49 -6.24
C VAL A 82 -21.37 -0.09 -4.85
N VAL A 83 -21.14 0.73 -3.84
CA VAL A 83 -21.20 0.36 -2.42
C VAL A 83 -22.27 1.17 -1.71
N GLU A 84 -23.35 0.53 -1.31
CA GLU A 84 -24.42 1.18 -0.55
C GLU A 84 -24.01 1.40 0.91
N ASN A 85 -24.07 2.67 1.34
CA ASN A 85 -23.89 3.05 2.74
C ASN A 85 -24.68 4.32 3.05
N HIS A 86 -25.87 4.16 3.61
CA HIS A 86 -26.82 5.24 3.90
C HIS A 86 -26.63 5.88 5.28
N GLY A 87 -25.43 5.77 5.88
CA GLY A 87 -25.14 6.33 7.20
C GLY A 87 -25.12 7.85 7.25
N VAL A 88 -24.71 8.51 6.16
CA VAL A 88 -24.67 9.97 5.99
C VAL A 88 -24.99 10.34 4.54
N PRO A 89 -25.58 11.53 4.25
CA PRO A 89 -26.00 11.92 2.90
C PRO A 89 -24.81 12.37 2.02
N LEU A 90 -23.78 11.53 1.92
CA LEU A 90 -22.58 11.76 1.11
C LEU A 90 -22.36 10.61 0.14
N ALA A 91 -21.78 10.94 -1.00
CA ALA A 91 -21.31 9.97 -1.98
C ALA A 91 -19.84 10.24 -2.32
N THR A 92 -19.06 9.18 -2.50
CA THR A 92 -17.72 9.22 -3.07
C THR A 92 -17.79 8.63 -4.47
N VAL A 93 -17.30 9.37 -5.45
CA VAL A 93 -17.08 8.91 -6.82
C VAL A 93 -15.60 8.81 -7.04
N GLU A 94 -15.12 7.66 -7.47
CA GLU A 94 -13.70 7.38 -7.68
C GLU A 94 -13.48 6.69 -9.02
N ILE A 95 -12.45 7.12 -9.74
CA ILE A 95 -11.94 6.44 -10.93
C ILE A 95 -10.56 5.89 -10.58
N ASP A 96 -10.40 4.58 -10.74
CA ASP A 96 -9.12 3.91 -10.60
C ASP A 96 -8.63 3.48 -11.97
N VAL A 97 -7.35 3.66 -12.21
CA VAL A 97 -6.71 3.29 -13.48
C VAL A 97 -5.56 2.33 -13.17
N LYS A 98 -5.49 1.20 -13.89
CA LYS A 98 -4.33 0.31 -13.85
C LYS A 98 -3.16 1.00 -14.53
N ASN A 99 -2.57 1.92 -13.79
CA ASN A 99 -1.40 2.70 -14.09
C ASN A 99 -0.67 2.97 -12.76
N GLY A 100 0.55 3.46 -12.81
CA GLY A 100 1.34 3.73 -11.62
C GLY A 100 2.82 3.54 -11.93
N ALA A 101 3.63 3.34 -10.89
CA ALA A 101 5.06 3.15 -11.13
C ALA A 101 5.35 1.92 -12.00
N PHE A 102 4.56 0.85 -11.91
CA PHE A 102 4.80 -0.42 -12.61
C PHE A 102 4.79 -0.31 -14.14
N THR A 103 4.13 0.72 -14.69
CA THR A 103 4.08 0.98 -16.14
C THR A 103 5.27 1.80 -16.66
N GLN A 104 6.11 2.29 -15.75
CA GLN A 104 7.18 3.23 -16.08
C GLN A 104 8.41 2.52 -16.67
N THR A 105 8.99 3.16 -17.68
CA THR A 105 10.38 2.95 -18.08
C THR A 105 11.24 4.06 -17.46
N PRO A 106 12.59 3.96 -17.50
CA PRO A 106 13.44 5.03 -16.96
C PRO A 106 13.15 6.42 -17.56
N GLU A 107 12.68 6.51 -18.82
CA GLU A 107 12.33 7.76 -19.50
C GLU A 107 10.97 8.33 -19.07
N TYR A 108 10.17 7.55 -18.35
CA TYR A 108 8.84 7.91 -17.84
C TYR A 108 8.75 7.85 -16.32
N GLU A 109 9.88 7.74 -15.64
CA GLU A 109 9.94 7.59 -14.18
C GLU A 109 9.40 8.82 -13.45
N GLY A 110 8.29 8.65 -12.70
CA GLY A 110 7.54 9.69 -12.00
C GLY A 110 6.41 10.33 -12.83
N LEU A 111 6.23 9.93 -14.11
CA LEU A 111 5.21 10.56 -14.94
C LEU A 111 3.78 10.05 -14.66
N ALA A 112 3.61 8.90 -14.03
CA ALA A 112 2.31 8.50 -13.49
C ALA A 112 1.83 9.46 -12.39
N HIS A 113 2.74 9.88 -11.50
CA HIS A 113 2.47 10.88 -10.46
C HIS A 113 2.26 12.29 -11.05
N MET A 114 3.08 12.70 -12.03
CA MET A 114 2.85 13.96 -12.74
C MET A 114 1.48 13.98 -13.44
N TYR A 115 1.03 12.84 -13.98
CA TYR A 115 -0.29 12.73 -14.58
C TYR A 115 -1.41 12.92 -13.54
N GLU A 116 -1.24 12.39 -12.32
CA GLU A 116 -2.18 12.62 -11.21
C GLU A 116 -2.38 14.12 -10.96
N HIS A 117 -1.29 14.90 -10.87
CA HIS A 117 -1.38 16.36 -10.71
C HIS A 117 -2.09 17.04 -11.88
N MET A 118 -1.83 16.58 -13.10
CA MET A 118 -2.43 17.15 -14.31
C MET A 118 -3.89 16.77 -14.51
N PHE A 119 -4.38 15.71 -13.88
CA PHE A 119 -5.77 15.27 -13.96
C PHE A 119 -6.76 16.33 -13.47
N PHE A 120 -6.39 17.05 -12.40
CA PHE A 120 -7.23 18.07 -11.78
C PHE A 120 -7.07 19.47 -12.38
N LYS A 121 -6.53 19.55 -13.60
CA LYS A 121 -6.34 20.80 -14.32
C LYS A 121 -7.43 20.99 -15.38
N SER A 122 -7.18 21.82 -16.37
CA SER A 122 -8.12 22.06 -17.45
C SER A 122 -8.37 20.82 -18.33
N ASP A 123 -9.61 20.64 -18.73
CA ASP A 123 -10.04 19.64 -19.70
C ASP A 123 -10.90 20.29 -20.81
N SER A 124 -11.33 19.50 -21.80
CA SER A 124 -12.06 20.05 -22.95
C SER A 124 -13.48 20.55 -22.62
N ALA A 125 -14.11 20.08 -21.54
CA ALA A 125 -15.39 20.61 -21.08
C ALA A 125 -15.20 21.86 -20.21
N TYR A 126 -14.11 21.91 -19.48
CA TYR A 126 -13.77 22.99 -18.55
C TYR A 126 -12.36 23.55 -18.86
N PRO A 127 -12.21 24.33 -19.97
CA PRO A 127 -10.88 24.69 -20.47
C PRO A 127 -10.20 25.85 -19.74
N GLN A 128 -10.85 26.46 -18.76
CA GLN A 128 -10.28 27.55 -17.98
C GLN A 128 -9.29 27.01 -16.93
N PRO A 129 -8.21 27.73 -16.62
CA PRO A 129 -7.33 27.36 -15.53
C PRO A 129 -8.10 27.19 -14.21
N ASP A 130 -7.76 26.17 -13.43
CA ASP A 130 -8.37 25.85 -12.13
C ASP A 130 -9.88 25.57 -12.16
N ALA A 131 -10.46 25.34 -13.36
CA ALA A 131 -11.90 25.08 -13.53
C ALA A 131 -12.36 23.84 -12.78
N PHE A 132 -11.58 22.76 -12.78
CA PHE A 132 -11.90 21.56 -12.00
C PHE A 132 -12.09 21.90 -10.50
N THR A 133 -11.12 22.60 -9.91
CA THR A 133 -11.15 23.00 -8.50
C THR A 133 -12.36 23.91 -8.18
N GLN A 134 -12.67 24.83 -9.10
CA GLN A 134 -13.82 25.72 -8.93
C GLN A 134 -15.14 24.94 -8.95
N HIS A 135 -15.33 24.04 -9.93
CA HIS A 135 -16.55 23.23 -10.02
C HIS A 135 -16.68 22.25 -8.86
N ALA A 136 -15.58 21.63 -8.41
CA ALA A 136 -15.59 20.80 -7.22
C ALA A 136 -16.05 21.58 -5.98
N ALA A 137 -15.58 22.84 -5.82
CA ALA A 137 -16.01 23.72 -4.72
C ALA A 137 -17.49 24.10 -4.83
N GLU A 138 -18.00 24.40 -6.04
CA GLU A 138 -19.42 24.69 -6.30
C GLU A 138 -20.34 23.50 -5.93
N LEU A 139 -19.86 22.27 -6.11
CA LEU A 139 -20.56 21.04 -5.71
C LEU A 139 -20.43 20.74 -4.22
N GLY A 140 -19.66 21.51 -3.46
CA GLY A 140 -19.33 21.19 -2.06
C GLY A 140 -18.44 19.96 -1.92
N ALA A 141 -17.69 19.61 -2.96
CA ALA A 141 -16.87 18.41 -3.01
C ALA A 141 -15.50 18.62 -2.38
N VAL A 142 -15.00 17.56 -1.72
CA VAL A 142 -13.59 17.38 -1.42
C VAL A 142 -13.02 16.37 -2.42
N PHE A 143 -11.87 16.69 -3.00
CA PHE A 143 -11.25 15.81 -4.00
C PHE A 143 -9.77 15.59 -3.71
N ASN A 144 -9.25 14.48 -4.21
CA ASN A 144 -7.82 14.17 -4.24
C ASN A 144 -7.54 13.04 -5.23
N GLY A 145 -6.25 12.75 -5.42
CA GLY A 145 -5.74 11.58 -6.11
C GLY A 145 -4.63 10.91 -5.32
N SER A 146 -4.23 9.74 -5.73
CA SER A 146 -2.98 9.13 -5.29
C SER A 146 -2.39 8.23 -6.36
N THR A 147 -1.07 8.23 -6.45
CA THR A 147 -0.31 7.34 -7.30
C THR A 147 0.43 6.33 -6.44
N ARG A 148 0.21 5.05 -6.72
CA ARG A 148 0.90 3.93 -6.11
C ARG A 148 1.66 3.14 -7.18
N GLU A 149 2.20 1.99 -6.80
CA GLU A 149 2.91 1.14 -7.73
C GLU A 149 2.01 0.67 -8.87
N GLU A 150 0.79 0.21 -8.59
CA GLU A 150 -0.07 -0.44 -9.59
C GLU A 150 -1.48 0.16 -9.73
N VAL A 151 -1.71 1.32 -9.15
CA VAL A 151 -2.96 2.08 -9.30
C VAL A 151 -2.73 3.57 -9.20
N VAL A 152 -3.44 4.33 -10.03
CA VAL A 152 -3.66 5.77 -9.84
C VAL A 152 -5.15 5.98 -9.66
N ASN A 153 -5.55 6.62 -8.57
CA ASN A 153 -6.94 6.91 -8.30
C ASN A 153 -7.24 8.41 -8.24
N TYR A 154 -8.48 8.76 -8.56
CA TYR A 154 -9.01 10.12 -8.57
C TYR A 154 -10.40 10.12 -8.00
N TYR A 155 -10.67 10.92 -6.97
CA TYR A 155 -11.98 10.88 -6.33
C TYR A 155 -12.53 12.24 -5.92
N LEU A 156 -13.87 12.27 -5.85
CA LEU A 156 -14.67 13.35 -5.25
C LEU A 156 -15.54 12.74 -4.14
N THR A 157 -15.54 13.36 -2.97
CA THR A 157 -16.57 13.11 -1.93
C THR A 157 -17.43 14.35 -1.82
N LEU A 158 -18.74 14.20 -1.98
CA LEU A 158 -19.68 15.29 -2.15
C LEU A 158 -21.07 14.92 -1.59
N PRO A 159 -22.00 15.89 -1.41
CA PRO A 159 -23.39 15.59 -1.09
C PRO A 159 -24.02 14.62 -2.12
N ALA A 160 -24.75 13.63 -1.66
CA ALA A 160 -25.34 12.59 -2.54
C ALA A 160 -26.23 13.17 -3.65
N ASP A 161 -26.91 14.29 -3.40
CA ASP A 161 -27.72 14.99 -4.42
C ASP A 161 -26.88 15.56 -5.57
N SER A 162 -25.58 15.76 -5.39
CA SER A 162 -24.64 16.25 -6.41
C SER A 162 -23.94 15.12 -7.19
N LEU A 163 -24.33 13.86 -6.96
CA LEU A 163 -23.66 12.67 -7.52
C LEU A 163 -23.45 12.76 -9.05
N GLU A 164 -24.53 13.05 -9.80
CA GLU A 164 -24.47 13.12 -11.26
C GLU A 164 -23.45 14.18 -11.74
N ALA A 165 -23.48 15.37 -11.12
CA ALA A 165 -22.55 16.45 -11.49
C ALA A 165 -21.10 16.07 -11.16
N GLY A 166 -20.85 15.38 -10.03
CA GLY A 166 -19.54 14.85 -9.68
C GLY A 166 -19.04 13.79 -10.66
N MET A 167 -19.92 12.87 -11.07
CA MET A 167 -19.59 11.85 -12.09
C MET A 167 -19.22 12.51 -13.43
N ARG A 168 -19.94 13.55 -13.86
CA ARG A 168 -19.66 14.29 -15.10
C ARG A 168 -18.33 15.06 -15.03
N LEU A 169 -18.01 15.64 -13.87
CA LEU A 169 -16.76 16.36 -13.65
C LEU A 169 -15.54 15.40 -13.72
N LEU A 170 -15.61 14.24 -13.07
CA LEU A 170 -14.53 13.24 -13.15
C LEU A 170 -14.42 12.63 -14.57
N GLU A 171 -15.55 12.37 -15.23
CA GLU A 171 -15.54 11.84 -16.60
C GLU A 171 -14.86 12.81 -17.58
N SER A 172 -15.13 14.11 -17.48
CA SER A 172 -14.52 15.09 -18.37
C SER A 172 -13.01 15.16 -18.22
N ALA A 173 -12.51 15.14 -16.97
CA ALA A 173 -11.09 15.10 -16.65
C ALA A 173 -10.42 13.80 -17.11
N PHE A 174 -11.09 12.66 -16.95
CA PHE A 174 -10.60 11.36 -17.42
C PHE A 174 -10.52 11.28 -18.94
N ARG A 175 -11.58 11.75 -19.63
CA ARG A 175 -11.73 11.61 -21.07
C ARG A 175 -10.83 12.54 -21.88
N ALA A 176 -10.68 13.79 -21.46
CA ALA A 176 -10.15 14.82 -22.34
C ALA A 176 -9.32 15.93 -21.65
N PRO A 177 -8.31 15.56 -20.83
CA PRO A 177 -7.41 16.55 -20.23
C PRO A 177 -6.63 17.30 -21.31
N LEU A 178 -6.39 18.60 -21.12
CA LEU A 178 -5.74 19.44 -22.12
C LEU A 178 -4.22 19.42 -22.04
N PHE A 179 -3.65 19.14 -20.87
CA PHE A 179 -2.20 19.20 -20.61
C PHE A 179 -1.58 20.50 -21.12
N ARG A 180 -2.14 21.64 -20.70
CA ARG A 180 -1.65 22.94 -21.12
C ARG A 180 -0.21 23.15 -20.69
N PRO A 181 0.66 23.71 -21.56
CA PRO A 181 2.08 23.92 -21.22
C PRO A 181 2.31 24.79 -19.98
N ASP A 182 1.46 25.81 -19.77
CA ASP A 182 1.56 26.72 -18.65
C ASP A 182 1.13 26.06 -17.33
N GLU A 183 0.13 25.18 -17.33
CA GLU A 183 -0.27 24.38 -16.18
C GLU A 183 0.80 23.33 -15.86
N LEU A 184 1.28 22.60 -16.87
CA LEU A 184 2.35 21.61 -16.69
C LEU A 184 3.63 22.24 -16.14
N ALA A 185 3.99 23.46 -16.59
CA ALA A 185 5.16 24.16 -16.06
C ALA A 185 5.03 24.47 -14.57
N ARG A 186 3.84 24.87 -14.12
CA ARG A 186 3.57 25.11 -12.67
C ARG A 186 3.62 23.80 -11.88
N GLU A 187 3.01 22.74 -12.38
CA GLU A 187 2.96 21.46 -11.67
C GLU A 187 4.33 20.78 -11.57
N LYS A 188 5.22 20.98 -12.53
CA LYS A 188 6.63 20.55 -12.39
C LYS A 188 7.28 21.11 -11.12
N GLU A 189 7.09 22.40 -10.85
CA GLU A 189 7.64 23.02 -9.65
C GLU A 189 6.99 22.47 -8.37
N VAL A 190 5.68 22.16 -8.41
CA VAL A 190 4.98 21.55 -7.28
C VAL A 190 5.55 20.15 -7.00
N VAL A 191 5.64 19.28 -8.01
CA VAL A 191 6.16 17.91 -7.86
C VAL A 191 7.64 17.91 -7.45
N LEU A 192 8.46 18.82 -7.99
CA LEU A 192 9.85 18.98 -7.56
C LEU A 192 9.94 19.44 -6.10
N GLY A 193 9.04 20.32 -5.66
CA GLY A 193 8.93 20.73 -4.25
C GLY A 193 8.51 19.58 -3.33
N GLU A 194 7.67 18.66 -3.80
CA GLU A 194 7.33 17.43 -3.08
C GLU A 194 8.52 16.48 -2.97
N TYR A 195 9.25 16.34 -4.06
CA TYR A 195 10.50 15.58 -4.07
C TYR A 195 11.49 16.13 -3.05
N ASP A 196 11.74 17.46 -3.05
CA ASP A 196 12.65 18.12 -2.09
C ASP A 196 12.21 17.87 -0.64
N ARG A 197 10.91 17.92 -0.39
CA ARG A 197 10.34 17.64 0.94
C ARG A 197 10.58 16.19 1.36
N GLN A 198 10.38 15.21 0.47
CA GLN A 198 10.67 13.81 0.76
C GLN A 198 12.17 13.57 0.97
N GLU A 199 13.03 14.13 0.11
CA GLU A 199 14.47 14.01 0.21
C GLU A 199 15.05 14.64 1.50
N SER A 200 14.37 15.62 2.08
CA SER A 200 14.73 16.19 3.39
C SER A 200 14.56 15.22 4.56
N SER A 201 13.83 14.13 4.38
CA SER A 201 13.69 13.09 5.39
C SER A 201 14.92 12.18 5.42
N PRO A 202 15.51 11.90 6.59
CA PRO A 202 16.63 10.95 6.70
C PRO A 202 16.27 9.54 6.22
N PHE A 203 14.97 9.18 6.24
CA PHE A 203 14.49 7.88 5.79
C PHE A 203 14.42 7.77 4.27
N PHE A 204 14.26 8.86 3.53
CA PHE A 204 14.12 8.84 2.08
C PHE A 204 15.33 8.18 1.42
N LYS A 205 16.54 8.66 1.74
CA LYS A 205 17.78 8.10 1.19
C LYS A 205 17.95 6.61 1.54
N PHE A 206 17.57 6.22 2.74
CA PHE A 206 17.64 4.83 3.17
C PHE A 206 16.67 3.94 2.37
N GLN A 207 15.42 4.37 2.23
CA GLN A 207 14.42 3.65 1.45
C GLN A 207 14.80 3.56 -0.04
N ASP A 208 15.32 4.65 -0.59
CA ASP A 208 15.78 4.73 -1.98
C ASP A 208 16.95 3.75 -2.25
N GLU A 209 17.96 3.73 -1.37
CA GLU A 209 19.08 2.79 -1.46
C GLU A 209 18.63 1.31 -1.31
N MET A 210 17.66 1.04 -0.44
CA MET A 210 17.05 -0.30 -0.33
C MET A 210 16.31 -0.69 -1.61
N ASN A 211 15.51 0.21 -2.15
CA ASN A 211 14.74 -0.01 -3.38
C ASN A 211 15.65 -0.25 -4.60
N HIS A 212 16.72 0.51 -4.74
CA HIS A 212 17.70 0.29 -5.82
C HIS A 212 18.30 -1.13 -5.80
N ARG A 213 18.60 -1.65 -4.61
CA ARG A 213 19.16 -3.00 -4.44
C ARG A 213 18.12 -4.10 -4.64
N LEU A 214 16.94 -3.92 -4.08
CA LEU A 214 15.87 -4.89 -4.19
C LEU A 214 15.36 -5.02 -5.63
N TRP A 215 15.07 -3.87 -6.26
CA TRP A 215 14.38 -3.84 -7.56
C TRP A 215 15.34 -3.80 -8.76
N ARG A 216 16.58 -3.30 -8.58
CA ARG A 216 17.63 -3.29 -9.61
C ARG A 216 17.13 -2.71 -10.94
N SER A 217 17.14 -3.49 -12.03
CA SER A 217 16.63 -3.05 -13.35
C SER A 217 15.14 -2.73 -13.37
N ALA A 218 14.39 -3.17 -12.36
CA ALA A 218 12.97 -2.87 -12.21
C ALA A 218 12.69 -1.63 -11.34
N TYR A 219 13.73 -0.92 -10.87
CA TYR A 219 13.60 0.20 -9.93
C TYR A 219 12.62 1.29 -10.41
N SER A 220 12.70 1.73 -11.67
CA SER A 220 11.79 2.74 -12.22
C SER A 220 10.32 2.34 -12.11
N ARG A 221 10.01 1.03 -12.14
CA ARG A 221 8.66 0.48 -11.99
C ARG A 221 8.18 0.37 -10.53
N LYS A 222 9.00 0.80 -9.58
CA LYS A 222 8.70 0.81 -8.13
C LYS A 222 8.91 2.19 -7.51
N ASN A 223 9.39 3.17 -8.31
CA ASN A 223 9.64 4.55 -7.86
C ASN A 223 8.46 5.45 -8.27
N THR A 224 7.56 5.71 -7.34
CA THR A 224 6.36 6.53 -7.58
C THR A 224 6.66 8.02 -7.65
N ILE A 225 7.63 8.53 -6.84
CA ILE A 225 7.99 9.95 -6.86
C ILE A 225 8.75 10.33 -8.12
N GLY A 226 9.50 9.39 -8.68
CA GLY A 226 10.14 9.52 -9.97
C GLY A 226 11.56 10.09 -9.95
N ASN A 227 12.02 10.43 -11.15
CA ASN A 227 13.33 11.00 -11.41
C ASN A 227 13.23 12.51 -11.67
N ARG A 228 14.04 13.32 -10.99
CA ARG A 228 14.04 14.78 -11.10
C ARG A 228 14.20 15.28 -12.53
N GLU A 229 15.09 14.68 -13.30
CA GLU A 229 15.36 15.13 -14.68
C GLU A 229 14.20 14.79 -15.61
N VAL A 230 13.59 13.62 -15.43
CA VAL A 230 12.38 13.23 -16.18
C VAL A 230 11.22 14.18 -15.87
N ILE A 231 11.00 14.50 -14.60
CA ILE A 231 9.97 15.46 -14.17
C ILE A 231 10.24 16.85 -14.76
N ARG A 232 11.49 17.32 -14.69
CA ARG A 232 11.88 18.65 -15.19
C ARG A 232 11.68 18.79 -16.69
N THR A 233 11.91 17.72 -17.44
CA THR A 233 11.89 17.73 -18.92
C THR A 233 10.60 17.20 -19.54
N VAL A 234 9.61 16.77 -18.74
CA VAL A 234 8.34 16.24 -19.25
C VAL A 234 7.62 17.25 -20.15
N THR A 235 6.98 16.76 -21.20
CA THR A 235 6.24 17.56 -22.19
C THR A 235 4.76 17.17 -22.22
N PRO A 236 3.86 18.04 -22.72
CA PRO A 236 2.46 17.68 -22.92
C PRO A 236 2.26 16.45 -23.82
N GLU A 237 3.17 16.22 -24.77
CA GLU A 237 3.13 15.05 -25.66
C GLU A 237 3.30 13.75 -24.88
N LYS A 238 4.27 13.67 -23.96
CA LYS A 238 4.44 12.51 -23.08
C LYS A 238 3.19 12.26 -22.22
N MET A 239 2.54 13.32 -21.71
CA MET A 239 1.28 13.19 -20.95
C MET A 239 0.17 12.62 -21.84
N ARG A 240 0.06 13.07 -23.10
CA ARG A 240 -0.93 12.52 -24.06
C ARG A 240 -0.64 11.07 -24.43
N GLU A 241 0.63 10.67 -24.51
CA GLU A 241 1.00 9.26 -24.72
C GLU A 241 0.54 8.37 -23.57
N ILE A 242 0.76 8.79 -22.33
CA ILE A 242 0.27 8.09 -21.13
C ILE A 242 -1.26 8.01 -21.16
N GLN A 243 -1.95 9.13 -21.44
CA GLN A 243 -3.41 9.16 -21.53
C GLN A 243 -3.93 8.17 -22.56
N LYS A 244 -3.40 8.25 -23.79
CA LYS A 244 -3.85 7.41 -24.90
C LYS A 244 -3.65 5.91 -24.62
N HIS A 245 -2.61 5.57 -23.87
CA HIS A 245 -2.23 4.20 -23.62
C HIS A 245 -2.99 3.61 -22.43
N TYR A 246 -3.05 4.31 -21.31
CA TYR A 246 -3.56 3.76 -20.04
C TYR A 246 -4.94 4.27 -19.64
N TYR A 247 -5.34 5.50 -20.03
CA TYR A 247 -6.60 6.12 -19.60
C TYR A 247 -7.75 5.80 -20.56
N VAL A 248 -8.03 4.50 -20.64
CA VAL A 248 -9.10 3.92 -21.49
C VAL A 248 -10.10 3.18 -20.61
N PRO A 249 -11.40 3.15 -21.00
CA PRO A 249 -12.46 2.57 -20.14
C PRO A 249 -12.17 1.14 -19.67
N ASN A 250 -11.66 0.30 -20.56
CA ASN A 250 -11.35 -1.11 -20.25
C ASN A 250 -10.08 -1.32 -19.41
N ASN A 251 -9.45 -0.25 -18.98
CA ASN A 251 -8.31 -0.24 -18.05
C ASN A 251 -8.63 0.58 -16.79
N ALA A 252 -9.90 0.91 -16.57
CA ALA A 252 -10.34 1.73 -15.46
C ALA A 252 -11.59 1.16 -14.79
N SER A 253 -11.73 1.41 -13.49
CA SER A 253 -12.97 1.22 -12.75
C SER A 253 -13.60 2.55 -12.38
N LEU A 254 -14.91 2.53 -12.19
CA LEU A 254 -15.69 3.59 -11.56
C LEU A 254 -16.28 3.03 -10.27
N ILE A 255 -15.84 3.53 -9.13
CA ILE A 255 -16.35 3.15 -7.82
C ILE A 255 -17.21 4.29 -7.28
N VAL A 256 -18.45 3.95 -6.89
CA VAL A 256 -19.38 4.90 -6.26
C VAL A 256 -19.82 4.35 -4.92
N ALA A 257 -19.47 5.02 -3.84
CA ALA A 257 -19.75 4.54 -2.49
C ALA A 257 -20.45 5.61 -1.65
N GLY A 258 -21.46 5.23 -0.88
CA GLY A 258 -22.18 6.14 0.01
C GLY A 258 -23.70 6.04 -0.09
N ASP A 259 -24.39 7.17 0.14
CA ASP A 259 -25.84 7.26 0.10
C ASP A 259 -26.35 7.29 -1.36
N VAL A 260 -26.32 6.12 -1.98
CA VAL A 260 -26.61 5.94 -3.40
C VAL A 260 -27.46 4.69 -3.66
N GLU A 261 -28.22 4.71 -4.74
CA GLU A 261 -28.98 3.57 -5.24
C GLU A 261 -28.23 2.92 -6.42
N PRO A 262 -27.85 1.64 -6.37
CA PRO A 262 -27.04 0.99 -7.40
C PRO A 262 -27.61 1.12 -8.81
N GLN A 263 -28.92 0.91 -8.97
CA GLN A 263 -29.56 0.98 -10.29
C GLN A 263 -29.51 2.38 -10.91
N LYS A 264 -29.60 3.41 -10.08
CA LYS A 264 -29.47 4.80 -10.51
C LYS A 264 -28.03 5.10 -10.93
N VAL A 265 -27.05 4.64 -10.13
CA VAL A 265 -25.62 4.80 -10.47
C VAL A 265 -25.28 4.10 -11.77
N PHE A 266 -25.72 2.85 -11.98
CA PHE A 266 -25.49 2.14 -13.24
C PHE A 266 -26.13 2.84 -14.44
N ALA A 267 -27.34 3.40 -14.29
CA ALA A 267 -27.99 4.16 -15.35
C ALA A 267 -27.17 5.43 -15.70
N LEU A 268 -26.71 6.18 -14.69
CA LEU A 268 -25.84 7.35 -14.89
C LEU A 268 -24.51 6.96 -15.51
N ALA A 269 -23.88 5.89 -15.06
CA ALA A 269 -22.61 5.42 -15.60
C ALA A 269 -22.72 5.08 -17.11
N ARG A 270 -23.79 4.36 -17.52
CA ARG A 270 -24.06 4.07 -18.96
C ARG A 270 -24.31 5.34 -19.78
N GLU A 271 -24.90 6.37 -19.18
CA GLU A 271 -25.17 7.64 -19.86
C GLU A 271 -23.91 8.49 -19.98
N ILE A 272 -23.10 8.58 -18.91
CA ILE A 272 -21.99 9.52 -18.80
C ILE A 272 -20.72 8.92 -19.44
N PHE A 273 -20.34 7.69 -19.11
CA PHE A 273 -19.06 7.07 -19.52
C PHE A 273 -19.19 6.35 -20.88
N ARG A 274 -19.50 7.09 -21.93
CA ARG A 274 -19.72 6.57 -23.30
C ARG A 274 -18.46 6.50 -24.16
N MET A 275 -17.30 6.71 -23.59
CA MET A 275 -16.04 6.59 -24.33
C MET A 275 -15.96 5.21 -25.01
N PRO A 276 -15.39 5.13 -26.23
CA PRO A 276 -15.19 3.84 -26.88
C PRO A 276 -14.17 3.01 -26.12
N LYS A 277 -14.30 1.68 -26.21
CA LYS A 277 -13.29 0.75 -25.69
C LYS A 277 -11.94 1.04 -26.31
N GLY A 278 -10.89 1.15 -25.48
CA GLY A 278 -9.51 1.31 -25.94
C GLY A 278 -8.85 -0.01 -26.31
N ALA A 279 -7.62 0.07 -26.81
CA ALA A 279 -6.75 -1.09 -26.91
C ALA A 279 -6.43 -1.62 -25.49
N ASP A 280 -6.09 -2.88 -25.38
CA ASP A 280 -5.55 -3.43 -24.13
C ASP A 280 -4.13 -2.88 -23.90
N PRO A 281 -3.87 -2.12 -22.84
CA PRO A 281 -2.56 -1.53 -22.57
C PRO A 281 -1.44 -2.56 -22.41
N PHE A 282 -1.76 -3.75 -21.95
CA PHE A 282 -0.77 -4.79 -21.61
C PHE A 282 -0.71 -5.91 -22.64
N GLY A 283 -1.66 -5.97 -23.59
CA GLY A 283 -1.76 -7.05 -24.57
C GLY A 283 -0.57 -7.12 -25.55
N THR A 284 0.02 -5.98 -25.90
CA THR A 284 1.17 -5.91 -26.82
C THR A 284 2.49 -5.59 -26.11
N GLN A 285 2.43 -5.05 -24.91
CA GLN A 285 3.59 -4.67 -24.08
C GLN A 285 3.36 -5.14 -22.65
N PRO A 286 3.52 -6.45 -22.37
CA PRO A 286 3.37 -6.98 -21.02
C PRO A 286 4.44 -6.37 -20.11
N ILE A 287 4.09 -6.18 -18.86
CA ILE A 287 5.02 -5.70 -17.83
C ILE A 287 6.11 -6.75 -17.63
N PRO A 288 7.40 -6.41 -17.76
CA PRO A 288 8.47 -7.36 -17.56
C PRO A 288 8.52 -7.87 -16.11
N GLU A 289 8.81 -9.15 -15.93
CA GLU A 289 9.02 -9.72 -14.60
C GLU A 289 10.18 -9.05 -13.84
N VAL A 290 10.11 -9.08 -12.52
CA VAL A 290 11.22 -8.63 -11.66
C VAL A 290 12.24 -9.75 -11.57
N PRO A 291 13.50 -9.53 -11.99
CA PRO A 291 14.50 -10.61 -11.93
C PRO A 291 14.83 -10.97 -10.48
N PRO A 292 15.03 -12.26 -10.16
CA PRO A 292 15.38 -12.69 -8.82
C PRO A 292 16.69 -12.07 -8.34
N LEU A 293 16.82 -11.89 -7.04
CA LEU A 293 18.09 -11.46 -6.45
C LEU A 293 19.15 -12.55 -6.65
N PRO A 294 20.33 -12.24 -7.19
CA PRO A 294 21.36 -13.23 -7.47
C PRO A 294 22.08 -13.71 -6.20
N ALA A 295 22.13 -12.89 -5.17
CA ALA A 295 22.76 -13.12 -3.88
C ALA A 295 22.24 -12.11 -2.87
N ASP A 296 22.65 -12.26 -1.60
CA ASP A 296 22.45 -11.25 -0.58
C ASP A 296 23.17 -9.96 -0.95
N ASP A 297 22.56 -8.84 -0.59
CA ASP A 297 23.13 -7.51 -0.71
C ASP A 297 22.96 -6.73 0.61
N ALA A 298 23.81 -5.74 0.86
CA ALA A 298 23.76 -4.96 2.09
C ALA A 298 24.10 -3.49 1.88
N VAL A 299 23.52 -2.62 2.72
CA VAL A 299 23.81 -1.19 2.70
C VAL A 299 23.83 -0.59 4.11
N ILE A 300 24.76 0.33 4.34
CA ILE A 300 24.77 1.21 5.50
C ILE A 300 24.57 2.65 5.01
N VAL A 301 23.49 3.26 5.44
CA VAL A 301 23.16 4.66 5.12
C VAL A 301 23.38 5.52 6.36
N GLU A 302 24.19 6.57 6.19
CA GLU A 302 24.47 7.52 7.25
C GLU A 302 23.58 8.74 7.13
N GLN A 303 22.77 9.00 8.16
CA GLN A 303 21.92 10.17 8.29
C GLN A 303 21.84 10.61 9.75
N PRO A 304 21.48 11.86 10.05
CA PRO A 304 21.38 12.37 11.43
C PRO A 304 20.12 11.80 12.12
N VAL A 305 20.21 10.55 12.56
CA VAL A 305 19.16 9.83 13.29
C VAL A 305 19.58 9.54 14.73
N SER A 306 18.62 9.41 15.63
CA SER A 306 18.83 9.14 17.06
C SER A 306 18.81 7.66 17.42
N THR A 307 18.22 6.83 16.57
CA THR A 307 18.12 5.37 16.71
C THR A 307 18.71 4.69 15.48
N VAL A 308 18.99 3.41 15.59
CA VAL A 308 19.38 2.60 14.44
C VAL A 308 18.12 1.92 13.89
N LEU A 309 17.83 2.16 12.61
CA LEU A 309 16.82 1.43 11.87
C LEU A 309 17.49 0.33 11.05
N VAL A 310 16.95 -0.88 11.15
CA VAL A 310 17.32 -2.02 10.32
C VAL A 310 16.15 -2.38 9.42
N MET A 311 16.45 -2.74 8.18
CA MET A 311 15.46 -3.25 7.23
C MET A 311 16.03 -4.46 6.48
N GLU A 312 15.26 -5.53 6.43
CA GLU A 312 15.55 -6.69 5.61
C GLU A 312 14.41 -6.90 4.62
N GLN A 313 14.76 -7.07 3.34
CA GLN A 313 13.78 -7.17 2.28
C GLN A 313 14.04 -8.36 1.36
N TRP A 314 12.96 -9.05 0.97
CA TRP A 314 12.93 -10.12 -0.02
C TRP A 314 11.96 -9.75 -1.13
N LEU A 315 12.16 -10.34 -2.31
CA LEU A 315 11.14 -10.40 -3.33
C LEU A 315 10.07 -11.39 -2.89
N GLY A 316 8.86 -10.93 -2.72
CA GLY A 316 7.71 -11.72 -2.27
C GLY A 316 6.89 -12.29 -3.43
N PRO A 317 5.74 -12.90 -3.13
CA PRO A 317 4.81 -13.38 -4.14
C PRO A 317 4.18 -12.23 -4.93
N SER A 318 3.50 -12.59 -6.01
CA SER A 318 2.61 -11.72 -6.78
C SER A 318 1.23 -12.36 -6.89
N VAL A 319 0.18 -11.54 -6.99
CA VAL A 319 -1.18 -12.07 -7.20
C VAL A 319 -1.27 -12.76 -8.57
N GLY A 320 -0.61 -12.20 -9.60
CA GLY A 320 -0.64 -12.75 -10.95
C GLY A 320 -0.03 -14.12 -11.09
N GLU A 321 0.97 -14.49 -10.24
CA GLU A 321 1.70 -15.76 -10.37
C GLU A 321 1.40 -16.75 -9.23
N ASP A 322 1.21 -16.27 -8.01
CA ASP A 322 1.08 -17.11 -6.82
C ASP A 322 0.08 -16.51 -5.81
N PRO A 323 -1.21 -16.42 -6.18
CA PRO A 323 -2.25 -15.82 -5.33
C PRO A 323 -2.41 -16.54 -3.99
N GLU A 324 -2.16 -17.83 -3.90
CA GLU A 324 -2.23 -18.59 -2.65
C GLU A 324 -1.16 -18.13 -1.65
N ALA A 325 0.06 -17.87 -2.13
CA ALA A 325 1.13 -17.39 -1.29
C ALA A 325 0.90 -15.95 -0.78
N THR A 326 0.11 -15.13 -1.47
CA THR A 326 -0.21 -13.77 -1.01
C THR A 326 -1.08 -13.79 0.24
N TYR A 327 -2.04 -14.71 0.34
CA TYR A 327 -2.82 -14.90 1.58
C TYR A 327 -1.95 -15.40 2.73
N ALA A 328 -1.03 -16.33 2.46
CA ALA A 328 -0.09 -16.81 3.46
C ALA A 328 0.86 -15.70 3.95
N ALA A 329 1.31 -14.82 3.03
CA ALA A 329 2.17 -13.67 3.33
C ALA A 329 1.48 -12.67 4.27
N ASP A 330 0.21 -12.38 4.02
CA ASP A 330 -0.59 -11.49 4.86
C ASP A 330 -0.84 -12.10 6.25
N VAL A 331 -1.21 -13.39 6.31
CA VAL A 331 -1.37 -14.10 7.60
C VAL A 331 -0.06 -14.18 8.36
N PHE A 332 1.05 -14.44 7.67
CA PHE A 332 2.39 -14.43 8.25
C PHE A 332 2.71 -13.07 8.89
N SER A 333 2.53 -11.98 8.15
CA SER A 333 2.77 -10.63 8.65
C SER A 333 1.91 -10.31 9.87
N ASP A 334 0.62 -10.66 9.81
CA ASP A 334 -0.30 -10.43 10.92
C ASP A 334 0.08 -11.24 12.18
N VAL A 335 0.47 -12.51 12.03
CA VAL A 335 0.90 -13.36 13.17
C VAL A 335 2.19 -12.82 13.78
N MET A 336 3.18 -12.43 12.96
CA MET A 336 4.44 -11.88 13.47
C MET A 336 4.25 -10.57 14.26
N ASN A 337 3.30 -9.75 13.84
CA ASN A 337 3.03 -8.43 14.45
C ASN A 337 2.12 -8.50 15.68
N GLN A 338 1.56 -9.65 16.02
CA GLN A 338 0.72 -9.77 17.23
C GLN A 338 1.53 -9.47 18.48
N GLU A 339 0.99 -8.60 19.33
CA GLU A 339 1.49 -8.42 20.68
C GLU A 339 1.46 -9.78 21.43
N GLY A 340 2.59 -10.18 21.99
CA GLY A 340 2.73 -11.45 22.66
C GLY A 340 2.94 -12.67 21.76
N SER A 341 3.11 -12.51 20.43
CA SER A 341 3.59 -13.59 19.57
C SER A 341 4.97 -14.10 19.98
N THR A 342 5.30 -15.31 19.60
CA THR A 342 6.63 -15.88 19.84
C THR A 342 7.73 -14.99 19.27
N PHE A 343 7.51 -14.42 18.07
CA PHE A 343 8.42 -13.51 17.40
C PHE A 343 8.68 -12.23 18.21
N GLN A 344 7.61 -11.53 18.63
CA GLN A 344 7.73 -10.31 19.44
C GLN A 344 8.40 -10.57 20.79
N LYS A 345 8.05 -11.64 21.47
CA LYS A 345 8.66 -11.99 22.77
C LYS A 345 10.16 -12.21 22.66
N ARG A 346 10.62 -12.89 21.62
CA ARG A 346 12.05 -13.21 21.46
C ARG A 346 12.88 -12.02 21.03
N LEU A 347 12.31 -11.07 20.31
CA LEU A 347 13.04 -9.93 19.76
C LEU A 347 12.80 -8.65 20.57
N VAL A 348 11.57 -8.31 20.89
CA VAL A 348 11.23 -7.04 21.57
C VAL A 348 11.25 -7.20 23.08
N ASP A 349 10.58 -8.21 23.65
CA ASP A 349 10.55 -8.41 25.12
C ASP A 349 11.93 -8.78 25.67
N SER A 350 12.85 -9.32 24.85
CA SER A 350 14.25 -9.51 25.20
C SER A 350 15.00 -8.20 25.42
N GLY A 351 14.46 -7.08 24.93
CA GLY A 351 15.08 -5.77 24.97
C GLY A 351 16.18 -5.56 23.95
N LEU A 352 16.37 -6.46 22.99
CA LEU A 352 17.31 -6.28 21.87
C LEU A 352 16.78 -5.26 20.86
N TRP A 353 15.49 -5.30 20.60
CA TRP A 353 14.79 -4.39 19.71
C TRP A 353 13.81 -3.51 20.50
N HIS A 354 13.65 -2.27 20.08
CA HIS A 354 12.57 -1.40 20.56
C HIS A 354 11.25 -1.77 19.90
N SER A 355 11.31 -2.10 18.62
CA SER A 355 10.18 -2.56 17.82
C SER A 355 10.70 -3.41 16.66
N VAL A 356 9.90 -4.39 16.23
CA VAL A 356 10.10 -5.13 14.98
C VAL A 356 8.75 -5.31 14.32
N LEU A 357 8.69 -5.00 13.02
CA LEU A 357 7.48 -5.11 12.20
C LEU A 357 7.77 -5.96 10.96
N VAL A 358 6.82 -6.79 10.61
CA VAL A 358 6.83 -7.59 9.39
C VAL A 358 5.73 -7.07 8.49
N ASN A 359 6.05 -6.81 7.23
CA ASN A 359 5.08 -6.34 6.24
C ASN A 359 5.27 -7.10 4.93
N TYR A 360 4.18 -7.44 4.30
CA TYR A 360 4.11 -7.82 2.91
C TYR A 360 3.19 -6.83 2.19
N TYR A 361 3.61 -6.33 1.05
CA TYR A 361 2.81 -5.44 0.23
C TYR A 361 2.30 -6.20 -1.00
N THR A 362 1.02 -6.51 -0.99
CA THR A 362 0.38 -7.27 -2.06
C THR A 362 0.29 -6.45 -3.34
N LEU A 363 0.84 -7.00 -4.44
CA LEU A 363 0.80 -6.44 -5.78
C LEU A 363 0.47 -7.54 -6.80
N ASP A 364 -0.05 -7.15 -7.97
CA ASP A 364 -0.23 -8.05 -9.12
C ASP A 364 1.13 -8.57 -9.62
N HIS A 365 2.11 -7.65 -9.70
CA HIS A 365 3.51 -7.95 -9.95
C HIS A 365 4.25 -8.02 -8.62
N THR A 366 5.39 -8.66 -8.56
CA THR A 366 6.17 -8.91 -7.34
C THR A 366 6.08 -7.80 -6.28
N GLY A 367 5.57 -8.14 -5.10
CA GLY A 367 5.56 -7.27 -3.91
C GLY A 367 6.76 -7.54 -3.00
N PRO A 368 7.17 -6.58 -2.16
CA PRO A 368 8.24 -6.78 -1.20
C PRO A 368 7.74 -7.44 0.10
N ILE A 369 8.54 -8.34 0.64
CA ILE A 369 8.46 -8.76 2.04
C ILE A 369 9.49 -7.94 2.79
N THR A 370 9.10 -7.30 3.89
CA THR A 370 9.97 -6.44 4.69
C THR A 370 9.88 -6.80 6.16
N ILE A 371 11.02 -7.01 6.79
CA ILE A 371 11.17 -7.01 8.24
C ILE A 371 11.95 -5.75 8.60
N SER A 372 11.37 -4.88 9.40
CA SER A 372 12.02 -3.64 9.85
C SER A 372 11.98 -3.52 11.36
N GLY A 373 13.01 -2.94 11.96
CA GLY A 373 13.04 -2.77 13.40
C GLY A 373 13.99 -1.67 13.85
N GLU A 374 13.75 -1.19 15.05
CA GLU A 374 14.57 -0.18 15.71
C GLU A 374 15.35 -0.77 16.85
N THR A 375 16.63 -0.40 16.96
CA THR A 375 17.51 -0.80 18.05
C THR A 375 18.49 0.32 18.41
N THR A 376 19.32 0.09 19.41
CA THR A 376 20.42 1.01 19.76
C THR A 376 21.73 0.60 19.09
N PRO A 377 22.66 1.54 18.85
CA PRO A 377 23.96 1.21 18.25
C PRO A 377 24.72 0.12 19.00
N GLY A 378 24.65 0.13 20.34
CA GLY A 378 25.37 -0.85 21.16
C GLY A 378 24.79 -2.28 21.10
N LYS A 379 23.54 -2.43 20.69
CA LYS A 379 22.84 -3.73 20.57
C LYS A 379 22.75 -4.23 19.12
N LEU A 380 23.13 -3.43 18.13
CA LEU A 380 22.84 -3.71 16.72
C LEU A 380 23.31 -5.11 16.28
N ARG A 381 24.57 -5.49 16.58
CA ARG A 381 25.11 -6.80 16.16
C ARG A 381 24.36 -7.97 16.80
N GLU A 382 24.05 -7.83 18.10
CA GLU A 382 23.29 -8.86 18.83
C GLU A 382 21.84 -8.94 18.34
N ALA A 383 21.24 -7.79 18.05
CA ALA A 383 19.89 -7.70 17.49
C ALA A 383 19.80 -8.35 16.09
N LEU A 384 20.76 -8.07 15.19
CA LEU A 384 20.84 -8.72 13.88
C LEU A 384 21.01 -10.24 14.01
N ALA A 385 21.93 -10.70 14.86
CA ALA A 385 22.14 -12.12 15.07
C ALA A 385 20.89 -12.83 15.64
N ALA A 386 20.17 -12.15 16.55
CA ALA A 386 18.91 -12.68 17.09
C ALA A 386 17.80 -12.75 16.01
N LEU A 387 17.71 -11.74 15.14
CA LEU A 387 16.75 -11.75 14.03
C LEU A 387 17.07 -12.87 13.04
N ASP A 388 18.33 -13.05 12.65
CA ASP A 388 18.76 -14.14 11.77
C ASP A 388 18.46 -15.51 12.37
N ALA A 389 18.74 -15.69 13.66
CA ALA A 389 18.43 -16.91 14.39
C ALA A 389 16.92 -17.18 14.47
N GLU A 390 16.11 -16.15 14.51
CA GLU A 390 14.66 -16.28 14.52
C GLU A 390 14.11 -16.61 13.12
N ILE A 391 14.60 -15.93 12.08
CA ILE A 391 14.24 -16.22 10.67
C ILE A 391 14.56 -17.69 10.32
N ALA A 392 15.69 -18.22 10.79
CA ALA A 392 16.06 -19.61 10.56
C ALA A 392 15.06 -20.62 11.14
N LYS A 393 14.30 -20.24 12.16
CA LYS A 393 13.27 -21.09 12.80
C LYS A 393 11.89 -21.01 12.14
N PHE A 394 11.65 -20.08 11.21
CA PHE A 394 10.33 -19.96 10.57
C PHE A 394 9.88 -21.26 9.90
N ASP A 395 10.81 -22.13 9.51
CA ASP A 395 10.52 -23.44 8.93
C ASP A 395 10.34 -24.57 9.96
N ASP A 396 10.52 -24.30 11.25
CA ASP A 396 10.32 -25.32 12.29
C ASP A 396 8.84 -25.75 12.33
N PRO A 397 8.56 -27.06 12.52
CA PRO A 397 7.18 -27.60 12.48
C PRO A 397 6.21 -26.93 13.45
N ASP A 398 6.69 -26.49 14.61
CA ASP A 398 5.87 -25.94 15.68
C ASP A 398 6.02 -24.41 15.83
N TYR A 399 6.61 -23.72 14.83
CA TYR A 399 6.83 -22.27 14.92
C TYR A 399 5.52 -21.50 14.90
N PHE A 400 4.64 -21.82 13.95
CA PHE A 400 3.31 -21.20 13.82
C PHE A 400 2.29 -21.98 14.61
N THR A 401 1.74 -21.40 15.68
CA THR A 401 0.75 -22.09 16.49
C THR A 401 -0.66 -21.83 16.00
N ALA A 402 -1.53 -22.84 16.14
CA ALA A 402 -2.95 -22.70 15.79
C ALA A 402 -3.63 -21.59 16.63
N ALA A 403 -3.16 -21.34 17.84
CA ALA A 403 -3.71 -20.31 18.72
C ALA A 403 -3.39 -18.89 18.20
N GLU A 404 -2.14 -18.60 17.79
CA GLU A 404 -1.74 -17.31 17.20
C GLU A 404 -2.51 -17.05 15.90
N MET A 405 -2.61 -18.07 15.05
CA MET A 405 -3.37 -17.98 13.80
C MET A 405 -4.87 -17.74 14.04
N ALA A 406 -5.47 -18.37 15.04
CA ALA A 406 -6.88 -18.18 15.34
C ALA A 406 -7.18 -16.74 15.79
N LEU A 407 -6.32 -16.15 16.62
CA LEU A 407 -6.45 -14.76 17.07
C LEU A 407 -6.33 -13.79 15.87
N GLN A 408 -5.35 -13.99 15.02
CA GLN A 408 -5.14 -13.18 13.83
C GLN A 408 -6.36 -13.18 12.90
N LYS A 409 -6.89 -14.36 12.59
CA LYS A 409 -8.09 -14.52 11.74
C LYS A 409 -9.28 -13.73 12.26
N GLN A 410 -9.48 -13.72 13.58
CA GLN A 410 -10.54 -12.94 14.20
C GLN A 410 -10.30 -11.43 14.08
N GLN A 411 -9.07 -10.97 14.32
CA GLN A 411 -8.71 -9.55 14.20
C GLN A 411 -8.89 -9.04 12.78
N ARG A 412 -8.48 -9.83 11.77
CA ARG A 412 -8.63 -9.47 10.35
C ARG A 412 -10.11 -9.34 9.95
N ALA A 413 -10.95 -10.29 10.35
CA ALA A 413 -12.39 -10.22 10.06
C ALA A 413 -13.06 -8.98 10.69
N VAL A 414 -12.67 -8.61 11.91
CA VAL A 414 -13.13 -7.38 12.56
C VAL A 414 -12.61 -6.14 11.82
N GLY A 415 -11.34 -6.10 11.43
CA GLY A 415 -10.74 -5.01 10.68
C GLY A 415 -11.46 -4.74 9.35
N THR A 416 -11.75 -5.80 8.59
CA THR A 416 -12.52 -5.69 7.34
C THR A 416 -13.93 -5.16 7.59
N ALA A 417 -14.61 -5.60 8.66
CA ALA A 417 -15.94 -5.09 8.99
C ALA A 417 -15.92 -3.59 9.37
N LEU A 418 -14.89 -3.13 10.09
CA LEU A 418 -14.71 -1.72 10.42
C LEU A 418 -14.41 -0.85 9.19
N GLY A 419 -13.73 -1.40 8.17
CA GLY A 419 -13.50 -0.71 6.90
C GLY A 419 -14.79 -0.26 6.21
N LEU A 420 -15.89 -1.00 6.38
CA LEU A 420 -17.21 -0.67 5.81
C LEU A 420 -17.87 0.57 6.42
N GLU A 421 -17.45 1.03 7.60
CA GLU A 421 -18.08 2.17 8.27
C GLU A 421 -17.89 3.48 7.49
N ARG A 422 -16.78 3.63 6.75
CA ARG A 422 -16.44 4.85 6.01
C ARG A 422 -16.47 4.59 4.51
N ALA A 423 -17.56 4.98 3.86
CA ALA A 423 -17.79 4.74 2.42
C ALA A 423 -16.60 5.22 1.54
N SER A 424 -16.04 6.42 1.80
CA SER A 424 -14.88 6.92 1.04
C SER A 424 -13.62 6.07 1.23
N GLY A 425 -13.29 5.69 2.48
CA GLY A 425 -12.15 4.83 2.76
C GLY A 425 -12.29 3.46 2.13
N PHE A 426 -13.51 2.93 2.12
CA PHE A 426 -13.81 1.64 1.52
C PHE A 426 -13.76 1.68 -0.02
N ALA A 427 -14.16 2.80 -0.65
CA ALA A 427 -13.98 3.00 -2.09
C ALA A 427 -12.49 2.89 -2.48
N HIS A 428 -11.61 3.60 -1.75
CA HIS A 428 -10.15 3.55 -2.00
C HIS A 428 -9.55 2.15 -1.78
N GLU A 429 -10.06 1.40 -0.80
CA GLU A 429 -9.65 0.01 -0.56
C GLU A 429 -10.05 -0.89 -1.73
N LEU A 430 -11.30 -0.75 -2.20
CA LEU A 430 -11.78 -1.52 -3.35
C LEU A 430 -11.04 -1.17 -4.64
N GLY A 431 -10.73 0.11 -4.88
CA GLY A 431 -9.96 0.55 -6.05
C GLY A 431 -8.56 -0.06 -6.09
N PHE A 432 -7.89 -0.09 -4.94
CA PHE A 432 -6.60 -0.78 -4.82
C PHE A 432 -6.73 -2.28 -5.15
N TRP A 433 -7.64 -2.99 -4.49
CA TRP A 433 -7.82 -4.43 -4.71
C TRP A 433 -8.29 -4.77 -6.12
N TRP A 434 -9.19 -3.94 -6.68
CA TRP A 434 -9.61 -4.09 -8.07
C TRP A 434 -8.42 -4.00 -9.03
N SER A 435 -7.49 -3.07 -8.78
CA SER A 435 -6.32 -2.88 -9.63
C SER A 435 -5.34 -4.05 -9.55
N VAL A 436 -4.97 -4.47 -8.33
CA VAL A 436 -3.88 -5.44 -8.11
C VAL A 436 -4.32 -6.90 -8.13
N ALA A 437 -5.61 -7.19 -7.91
CA ALA A 437 -6.08 -8.58 -7.75
C ALA A 437 -7.45 -8.85 -8.37
N GLY A 438 -8.20 -7.80 -8.69
CA GLY A 438 -9.60 -7.91 -9.11
C GLY A 438 -10.58 -8.05 -7.93
N LEU A 439 -11.83 -7.67 -8.18
CA LEU A 439 -12.87 -7.67 -7.14
C LEU A 439 -13.14 -9.08 -6.58
N ASP A 440 -13.08 -10.12 -7.40
CA ASP A 440 -13.35 -11.50 -6.98
C ASP A 440 -12.31 -12.00 -5.95
N TYR A 441 -11.05 -11.59 -6.07
CA TYR A 441 -10.01 -11.86 -5.07
C TYR A 441 -10.38 -11.21 -3.72
N TYR A 442 -10.78 -9.94 -3.74
CA TYR A 442 -11.18 -9.20 -2.54
C TYR A 442 -12.42 -9.82 -1.87
N MET A 443 -13.43 -10.21 -2.64
CA MET A 443 -14.66 -10.85 -2.12
C MET A 443 -14.36 -12.18 -1.41
N GLY A 444 -13.36 -12.92 -1.87
CA GLY A 444 -12.90 -14.16 -1.22
C GLY A 444 -11.83 -13.96 -0.14
N TYR A 445 -11.30 -12.76 0.03
CA TYR A 445 -10.09 -12.50 0.80
C TYR A 445 -10.18 -12.97 2.26
N VAL A 446 -11.24 -12.58 2.98
CA VAL A 446 -11.42 -12.94 4.41
C VAL A 446 -11.51 -14.46 4.60
N ASP A 447 -12.21 -15.16 3.70
CA ASP A 447 -12.33 -16.62 3.76
C ASP A 447 -11.00 -17.30 3.46
N ASN A 448 -10.27 -16.85 2.44
CA ASN A 448 -8.97 -17.37 2.06
C ASN A 448 -7.91 -17.14 3.15
N MET A 449 -7.93 -15.96 3.77
CA MET A 449 -7.10 -15.68 4.96
C MET A 449 -7.47 -16.61 6.12
N ALA A 450 -8.76 -16.80 6.38
CA ALA A 450 -9.24 -17.66 7.47
C ALA A 450 -8.92 -19.15 7.24
N SER A 451 -8.77 -19.59 5.99
CA SER A 451 -8.46 -20.98 5.64
C SER A 451 -6.98 -21.34 5.79
N GLN A 452 -6.07 -20.34 5.91
CA GLN A 452 -4.64 -20.59 6.00
C GLN A 452 -4.27 -21.48 7.20
N THR A 453 -3.31 -22.36 7.00
CA THR A 453 -2.83 -23.33 7.98
C THR A 453 -1.34 -23.10 8.32
N PRO A 454 -0.83 -23.62 9.46
CA PRO A 454 0.60 -23.58 9.76
C PRO A 454 1.48 -24.15 8.63
N ASP A 455 1.03 -25.22 7.96
CA ASP A 455 1.77 -25.84 6.85
C ASP A 455 1.86 -24.93 5.62
N GLN A 456 0.80 -24.16 5.33
CA GLN A 456 0.82 -23.16 4.25
C GLN A 456 1.76 -22.00 4.58
N LEU A 457 1.78 -21.50 5.82
CA LEU A 457 2.75 -20.51 6.26
C LEU A 457 4.19 -21.03 6.16
N ARG A 458 4.43 -22.28 6.55
CA ARG A 458 5.75 -22.90 6.39
C ARG A 458 6.15 -23.04 4.92
N ALA A 459 5.23 -23.45 4.05
CA ALA A 459 5.48 -23.49 2.62
C ALA A 459 5.85 -22.12 2.05
N TYR A 460 5.13 -21.07 2.49
CA TYR A 460 5.42 -19.69 2.13
C TYR A 460 6.82 -19.25 2.57
N VAL A 461 7.18 -19.42 3.85
CA VAL A 461 8.49 -18.95 4.34
C VAL A 461 9.66 -19.71 3.70
N ARG A 462 9.50 -21.00 3.40
CA ARG A 462 10.47 -21.78 2.61
C ARG A 462 10.66 -21.27 1.20
N LYS A 463 9.56 -20.84 0.56
CA LYS A 463 9.60 -20.40 -0.82
C LYS A 463 10.19 -18.99 -0.94
N TYR A 464 9.93 -18.10 0.01
CA TYR A 464 10.20 -16.68 -0.15
C TYR A 464 11.19 -16.06 0.86
N ILE A 465 11.46 -16.67 2.01
CA ILE A 465 12.24 -16.07 3.09
C ILE A 465 13.44 -16.92 3.51
N VAL A 466 13.20 -18.13 4.03
CA VAL A 466 14.25 -18.94 4.63
C VAL A 466 15.27 -19.40 3.60
N GLY A 467 16.53 -18.98 3.79
CA GLY A 467 17.62 -19.31 2.85
C GLY A 467 17.53 -18.59 1.49
N LYS A 468 16.63 -17.60 1.34
CA LYS A 468 16.51 -16.84 0.10
C LYS A 468 17.39 -15.60 0.13
N PRO A 469 17.90 -15.15 -1.04
CA PRO A 469 18.61 -13.88 -1.13
C PRO A 469 17.76 -12.72 -0.64
N ARG A 470 18.40 -11.81 0.11
CA ARG A 470 17.75 -10.62 0.67
C ARG A 470 18.66 -9.39 0.61
N VAL A 471 18.06 -8.23 0.78
CA VAL A 471 18.76 -6.96 0.99
C VAL A 471 18.67 -6.60 2.46
N THR A 472 19.84 -6.40 3.12
CA THR A 472 19.91 -5.95 4.51
C THR A 472 20.40 -4.51 4.56
N GLY A 473 19.61 -3.61 5.13
CA GLY A 473 19.95 -2.20 5.27
C GLY A 473 20.03 -1.75 6.72
N VAL A 474 20.95 -0.85 7.00
CA VAL A 474 21.07 -0.17 8.28
C VAL A 474 21.15 1.34 8.07
N LEU A 475 20.23 2.07 8.71
CA LEU A 475 20.26 3.52 8.83
C LEU A 475 20.80 3.88 10.21
N ILE A 476 21.88 4.65 10.27
CA ILE A 476 22.62 4.98 11.49
C ILE A 476 23.25 6.37 11.42
N SER A 477 23.46 7.03 12.57
CA SER A 477 24.21 8.28 12.59
C SER A 477 25.71 8.07 12.27
N PRO A 478 26.40 9.04 11.61
CA PRO A 478 27.83 8.93 11.34
C PRO A 478 28.66 8.72 12.62
N GLN A 479 28.29 9.39 13.71
CA GLN A 479 29.00 9.27 15.00
C GLN A 479 28.84 7.86 15.59
N ASP A 480 27.62 7.30 15.55
CA ASP A 480 27.38 5.98 16.08
C ASP A 480 28.02 4.91 15.23
N ARG A 481 27.98 5.04 13.90
CA ARG A 481 28.69 4.13 13.01
C ARG A 481 30.17 4.06 13.31
N GLN A 482 30.82 5.23 13.47
CA GLN A 482 32.22 5.31 13.83
C GLN A 482 32.49 4.71 15.22
N ARG A 483 31.64 5.03 16.21
CA ARG A 483 31.76 4.56 17.59
C ARG A 483 31.74 3.04 17.70
N ILE A 484 30.83 2.37 16.98
CA ILE A 484 30.71 0.92 16.99
C ILE A 484 31.52 0.23 15.88
N GLN A 485 32.22 1.00 15.04
CA GLN A 485 33.02 0.50 13.91
C GLN A 485 32.21 -0.44 12.99
N LEU A 486 30.97 -0.03 12.64
CA LEU A 486 30.08 -0.83 11.81
C LEU A 486 30.59 -0.90 10.37
N THR A 487 30.73 -2.12 9.84
CA THR A 487 31.13 -2.42 8.48
C THR A 487 30.05 -3.18 7.73
N LEU A 488 30.14 -3.28 6.40
CA LEU A 488 29.24 -4.12 5.62
C LEU A 488 29.39 -5.61 5.98
N ASP A 489 30.59 -6.03 6.34
CA ASP A 489 30.84 -7.41 6.75
C ASP A 489 30.00 -7.80 7.98
N ASP A 490 29.76 -6.87 8.91
CA ASP A 490 28.88 -7.13 10.05
C ASP A 490 27.46 -7.52 9.64
N LEU A 491 26.97 -7.01 8.50
CA LEU A 491 25.64 -7.31 7.98
C LEU A 491 25.60 -8.67 7.26
N HIS A 492 26.74 -9.15 6.75
CA HIS A 492 26.84 -10.46 6.10
C HIS A 492 27.21 -11.58 7.08
N HIS A 493 28.01 -11.30 8.12
CA HIS A 493 28.51 -12.31 9.07
C HIS A 493 27.48 -12.80 10.10
N ALA A 494 26.42 -12.05 10.33
CA ALA A 494 25.32 -12.51 11.19
C ALA A 494 24.78 -13.88 10.74
N ARG A 495 24.85 -14.21 9.44
CA ARG A 495 24.45 -15.50 8.87
C ARG A 495 25.44 -16.63 9.05
N LEU A 496 26.75 -16.36 9.03
CA LEU A 496 27.78 -17.40 9.04
C LEU A 496 27.89 -18.11 10.39
N THR A 497 27.54 -17.44 11.49
CA THR A 497 27.56 -18.03 12.82
C THR A 497 26.37 -18.95 13.10
N SER A 498 25.21 -18.77 12.41
CA SER A 498 24.05 -19.65 12.55
C SER A 498 24.18 -20.96 11.76
N SER A 499 24.95 -20.99 10.67
CA SER A 499 25.17 -22.20 9.88
C SER A 499 26.26 -23.12 10.46
N ALA A 500 27.15 -22.61 11.34
CA ALA A 500 28.21 -23.40 11.98
C ALA A 500 27.76 -24.14 13.27
N GLY A 501 26.58 -23.81 13.82
CA GLY A 501 26.00 -24.46 15.01
C GLY A 501 25.22 -25.75 14.77
N GLY A 502 24.99 -26.13 13.51
CA GLY A 502 24.14 -27.27 13.11
C GLY A 502 24.82 -28.63 12.95
N ASN A 503 26.14 -28.73 13.25
CA ASN A 503 26.86 -30.01 13.20
C ASN A 503 27.63 -30.26 14.51
N ARG A 504 26.91 -30.63 15.55
CA ARG A 504 27.42 -31.48 16.63
C ARG A 504 26.31 -32.32 17.24
#